data_c3e6d4c1286a902a2c7cf283ddd152f1
#
_entry.id   c3e6d4c1286a902a2c7cf283ddd152f1
#
_cell.length_a   1.000
_cell.length_b   1.000
_cell.length_c   1.000
_cell.angle_alpha   90.00
_cell.angle_beta   90.00
_cell.angle_gamma   90.00
#
_symmetry.space_group_name_H-M   'P 1'
#
loop_
_entity.id
_entity.type
_entity.pdbx_description
1 polymer ?
#
loop_
_entity_poly.entity_id
_entity_poly.type
_entity_poly.pdbx_seq_one_letter_code
_entity_poly.pdbx_strand_id
1 'polypeptide(L)'
;MSRPRKGDLSHHWTLDPETAFLNHGSFGATPSVILEEQSRFRSLMENDPVRFFEREYFGLWDKARRTLSEFLSADIDGMTFVSNATQGVNTVLRSLQLQPGDEIIVPDHSYQACWNAIDFVTERSGAKTVVVEIPFRVERPQDVIDIIMGAVTDRTVLALIDTVTSPTGMRMPFEELTDQLQSRGVDVLLDAAHGPGIVPLNLSLLAPAYCTGNCHKWLCSPKGSAFLHIREDRKHLIRPLNIGHGASYEGEAQEKFEFEFAWPGTQDPSAWMCIPKAIEYLGGLVEGGWPRIMERNHALAIEGRDIICEALGTTPPFPDSMVSALAAVEIPTDGEVGPMSLEGDPFHNFLLDEYGIQVPVMPWQHHGVRYIRISAQLYN
;
A
#
# COMPACT_ATOMS: atom_id res chain seq x y z
N MET A 1 -17.54 -30.70 -5.85
CA MET A 1 -17.60 -29.78 -4.67
C MET A 1 -18.67 -28.72 -4.90
N SER A 2 -19.28 -28.15 -3.86
CA SER A 2 -20.18 -27.00 -4.01
C SER A 2 -19.36 -25.78 -4.41
N ARG A 3 -19.92 -24.94 -5.32
CA ARG A 3 -19.29 -23.65 -5.68
C ARG A 3 -19.05 -22.78 -4.45
N PRO A 4 -17.98 -21.97 -4.43
CA PRO A 4 -17.74 -21.02 -3.35
C PRO A 4 -18.94 -20.10 -3.17
N ARG A 5 -19.37 -19.91 -1.92
CA ARG A 5 -20.41 -18.93 -1.61
C ARG A 5 -19.82 -17.54 -1.70
N LYS A 6 -20.44 -16.66 -2.49
CA LYS A 6 -20.01 -15.27 -2.68
C LYS A 6 -20.87 -14.32 -1.84
N GLY A 7 -20.28 -13.21 -1.45
CA GLY A 7 -21.01 -12.12 -0.81
C GLY A 7 -22.01 -11.45 -1.76
N ASP A 8 -23.04 -10.82 -1.20
CA ASP A 8 -24.13 -10.19 -1.95
C ASP A 8 -23.68 -9.09 -2.91
N LEU A 9 -22.53 -8.46 -2.63
CA LEU A 9 -21.95 -7.40 -3.45
C LEU A 9 -20.99 -7.91 -4.53
N SER A 10 -20.78 -9.22 -4.65
CA SER A 10 -19.82 -9.81 -5.61
C SER A 10 -20.13 -9.47 -7.07
N HIS A 11 -21.40 -9.21 -7.40
CA HIS A 11 -21.85 -8.86 -8.75
C HIS A 11 -21.30 -7.52 -9.28
N HIS A 12 -20.71 -6.68 -8.43
CA HIS A 12 -20.02 -5.46 -8.85
C HIS A 12 -18.65 -5.73 -9.50
N TRP A 13 -18.10 -6.93 -9.35
CA TRP A 13 -16.81 -7.35 -9.91
C TRP A 13 -16.96 -8.47 -10.92
N THR A 14 -16.02 -8.54 -11.88
CA THR A 14 -15.94 -9.60 -12.89
C THR A 14 -15.01 -10.74 -12.46
N LEU A 15 -14.90 -11.00 -11.16
CA LEU A 15 -14.09 -12.09 -10.63
C LEU A 15 -14.66 -13.45 -11.08
N ASP A 16 -13.75 -14.40 -11.33
CA ASP A 16 -14.12 -15.76 -11.71
C ASP A 16 -15.14 -16.36 -10.73
N PRO A 17 -16.31 -16.79 -11.21
CA PRO A 17 -17.35 -17.37 -10.38
C PRO A 17 -16.96 -18.70 -9.71
N GLU A 18 -16.00 -19.42 -10.23
CA GLU A 18 -15.56 -20.70 -9.68
C GLU A 18 -14.45 -20.54 -8.63
N THR A 19 -13.93 -19.30 -8.43
CA THR A 19 -12.82 -19.02 -7.52
C THR A 19 -13.28 -18.28 -6.27
N ALA A 20 -12.93 -18.79 -5.09
CA ALA A 20 -12.96 -18.05 -3.82
C ALA A 20 -11.73 -17.13 -3.77
N PHE A 21 -11.91 -15.86 -4.12
CA PHE A 21 -10.82 -14.91 -4.21
C PHE A 21 -10.54 -14.26 -2.84
N LEU A 22 -9.58 -14.82 -2.09
CA LEU A 22 -9.15 -14.36 -0.77
C LEU A 22 -7.79 -13.65 -0.82
N ASN A 23 -7.44 -13.06 -1.97
CA ASN A 23 -6.14 -12.44 -2.23
C ASN A 23 -6.25 -11.01 -2.77
N HIS A 24 -7.23 -10.24 -2.30
CA HIS A 24 -7.37 -8.85 -2.72
C HIS A 24 -6.12 -8.01 -2.41
N GLY A 25 -5.47 -8.27 -1.29
CA GLY A 25 -4.28 -7.53 -0.84
C GLY A 25 -3.09 -7.60 -1.79
N SER A 26 -2.94 -8.62 -2.64
CA SER A 26 -1.80 -8.70 -3.55
C SER A 26 -1.87 -7.62 -4.64
N PHE A 27 -2.98 -7.52 -5.37
CA PHE A 27 -3.08 -6.63 -6.55
C PHE A 27 -4.37 -5.81 -6.59
N GLY A 28 -5.33 -6.06 -5.70
CA GLY A 28 -6.67 -5.49 -5.77
C GLY A 28 -7.50 -6.07 -6.93
N ALA A 29 -8.81 -5.88 -6.85
CA ALA A 29 -9.74 -6.13 -7.95
C ALA A 29 -10.58 -4.85 -8.15
N THR A 30 -10.77 -4.46 -9.40
CA THR A 30 -11.47 -3.22 -9.77
C THR A 30 -12.91 -3.54 -10.16
N PRO A 31 -13.94 -2.84 -9.61
CA PRO A 31 -15.33 -3.02 -10.02
C PRO A 31 -15.55 -2.70 -11.50
N SER A 32 -16.53 -3.38 -12.12
CA SER A 32 -16.86 -3.22 -13.55
C SER A 32 -17.11 -1.77 -13.94
N VAL A 33 -17.90 -1.04 -13.15
CA VAL A 33 -18.22 0.37 -13.42
C VAL A 33 -16.99 1.29 -13.41
N ILE A 34 -15.96 0.95 -12.66
CA ILE A 34 -14.70 1.71 -12.65
C ILE A 34 -13.85 1.38 -13.87
N LEU A 35 -13.87 0.12 -14.34
CA LEU A 35 -13.21 -0.28 -15.60
C LEU A 35 -13.89 0.38 -16.82
N GLU A 36 -15.21 0.55 -16.78
CA GLU A 36 -15.97 1.30 -17.80
C GLU A 36 -15.55 2.78 -17.80
N GLU A 37 -15.41 3.40 -16.63
CA GLU A 37 -14.92 4.78 -16.51
C GLU A 37 -13.49 4.92 -17.03
N GLN A 38 -12.61 3.95 -16.75
CA GLN A 38 -11.27 3.93 -17.32
C GLN A 38 -11.30 3.85 -18.84
N SER A 39 -12.16 3.02 -19.39
CA SER A 39 -12.34 2.88 -20.83
C SER A 39 -12.87 4.18 -21.47
N ARG A 40 -13.74 4.90 -20.76
CA ARG A 40 -14.22 6.22 -21.17
C ARG A 40 -13.08 7.26 -21.26
N PHE A 41 -12.20 7.30 -20.24
CA PHE A 41 -11.03 8.20 -20.27
C PHE A 41 -10.07 7.87 -21.41
N ARG A 42 -9.81 6.59 -21.67
CA ARG A 42 -8.99 6.16 -22.80
C ARG A 42 -9.60 6.57 -24.14
N SER A 43 -10.90 6.39 -24.31
CA SER A 43 -11.59 6.83 -25.51
C SER A 43 -11.57 8.35 -25.68
N LEU A 44 -11.67 9.12 -24.59
CA LEU A 44 -11.56 10.57 -24.60
C LEU A 44 -10.16 11.02 -25.04
N MET A 45 -9.14 10.38 -24.52
CA MET A 45 -7.73 10.63 -24.87
C MET A 45 -7.45 10.33 -26.35
N GLU A 46 -7.92 9.17 -26.85
CA GLU A 46 -7.67 8.74 -28.23
C GLU A 46 -8.52 9.50 -29.27
N ASN A 47 -9.62 10.12 -28.84
CA ASN A 47 -10.45 10.92 -29.76
C ASN A 47 -9.74 12.19 -30.25
N ASP A 48 -8.97 12.86 -29.41
CA ASP A 48 -8.12 14.01 -29.74
C ASP A 48 -6.98 14.12 -28.71
N PRO A 49 -5.85 13.41 -28.92
CA PRO A 49 -4.77 13.36 -27.92
C PRO A 49 -4.17 14.73 -27.59
N VAL A 50 -4.02 15.61 -28.59
CA VAL A 50 -3.45 16.95 -28.37
C VAL A 50 -4.38 17.78 -27.50
N ARG A 51 -5.66 17.83 -27.83
CA ARG A 51 -6.65 18.55 -27.02
C ARG A 51 -6.74 17.99 -25.60
N PHE A 52 -6.72 16.66 -25.47
CA PHE A 52 -6.79 16.00 -24.16
C PHE A 52 -5.61 16.44 -23.28
N PHE A 53 -4.37 16.28 -23.75
CA PHE A 53 -3.19 16.58 -22.95
C PHE A 53 -2.96 18.06 -22.70
N GLU A 54 -3.32 18.94 -23.66
CA GLU A 54 -3.12 20.37 -23.52
C GLU A 54 -4.23 21.10 -22.76
N ARG A 55 -5.48 20.58 -22.77
CA ARG A 55 -6.63 21.33 -22.25
C ARG A 55 -7.41 20.64 -21.15
N GLU A 56 -7.43 19.29 -21.13
CA GLU A 56 -8.30 18.53 -20.21
C GLU A 56 -7.51 17.87 -19.10
N TYR A 57 -6.31 17.41 -19.40
CA TYR A 57 -5.46 16.62 -18.52
C TYR A 57 -5.24 17.24 -17.13
N PHE A 58 -4.73 18.47 -17.06
CA PHE A 58 -4.40 19.10 -15.77
C PHE A 58 -5.63 19.32 -14.89
N GLY A 59 -6.80 19.65 -15.49
CA GLY A 59 -8.04 19.77 -14.73
C GLY A 59 -8.53 18.42 -14.16
N LEU A 60 -8.35 17.33 -14.91
CA LEU A 60 -8.68 15.98 -14.45
C LEU A 60 -7.69 15.50 -13.37
N TRP A 61 -6.40 15.81 -13.54
CA TRP A 61 -5.36 15.51 -12.57
C TRP A 61 -5.60 16.25 -11.24
N ASP A 62 -5.90 17.55 -11.28
CA ASP A 62 -6.21 18.33 -10.07
C ASP A 62 -7.47 17.82 -9.37
N LYS A 63 -8.51 17.49 -10.12
CA LYS A 63 -9.73 16.88 -9.56
C LYS A 63 -9.44 15.60 -8.81
N ALA A 64 -8.60 14.71 -9.39
CA ALA A 64 -8.23 13.45 -8.75
C ALA A 64 -7.41 13.68 -7.47
N ARG A 65 -6.44 14.63 -7.51
CA ARG A 65 -5.65 15.03 -6.32
C ARG A 65 -6.54 15.55 -5.21
N ARG A 66 -7.42 16.49 -5.52
CA ARG A 66 -8.34 17.11 -4.56
C ARG A 66 -9.21 16.05 -3.86
N THR A 67 -9.86 15.18 -4.64
CA THR A 67 -10.71 14.13 -4.09
C THR A 67 -9.93 13.16 -3.21
N LEU A 68 -8.71 12.77 -3.63
CA LEU A 68 -7.88 11.88 -2.82
C LEU A 68 -7.35 12.58 -1.55
N SER A 69 -6.96 13.85 -1.65
CA SER A 69 -6.52 14.64 -0.49
C SER A 69 -7.64 14.80 0.54
N GLU A 70 -8.85 15.08 0.11
CA GLU A 70 -10.04 15.12 0.99
C GLU A 70 -10.27 13.76 1.67
N PHE A 71 -10.18 12.65 0.93
CA PHE A 71 -10.36 11.31 1.46
C PHE A 71 -9.30 10.93 2.51
N LEU A 72 -8.05 11.34 2.29
CA LEU A 72 -6.92 11.06 3.19
C LEU A 72 -6.70 12.17 4.23
N SER A 73 -7.53 13.21 4.25
CA SER A 73 -7.33 14.42 5.06
C SER A 73 -5.89 14.95 4.93
N ALA A 74 -5.42 15.07 3.69
CA ALA A 74 -4.08 15.48 3.34
C ALA A 74 -4.05 16.90 2.80
N ASP A 75 -2.90 17.60 2.97
CA ASP A 75 -2.64 18.82 2.22
C ASP A 75 -2.51 18.49 0.72
N ILE A 76 -3.29 19.17 -0.12
CA ILE A 76 -3.28 18.98 -1.56
C ILE A 76 -1.94 19.40 -2.19
N ASP A 77 -1.27 20.39 -1.62
CA ASP A 77 -0.03 20.94 -2.18
C ASP A 77 1.15 19.96 -2.09
N GLY A 78 1.06 18.99 -1.16
CA GLY A 78 2.01 17.87 -1.07
C GLY A 78 1.62 16.64 -1.87
N MET A 79 0.39 16.59 -2.43
CA MET A 79 -0.17 15.39 -3.08
C MET A 79 0.22 15.28 -4.54
N THR A 80 0.70 14.10 -4.95
CA THR A 80 0.95 13.77 -6.35
C THR A 80 0.68 12.29 -6.64
N PHE A 81 0.75 11.90 -7.92
CA PHE A 81 0.52 10.52 -8.35
C PHE A 81 1.81 9.82 -8.80
N VAL A 82 1.83 8.54 -8.51
CA VAL A 82 2.82 7.56 -8.96
C VAL A 82 2.09 6.30 -9.44
N SER A 83 2.75 5.42 -10.16
CA SER A 83 2.11 4.21 -10.67
C SER A 83 1.81 3.16 -9.60
N ASN A 84 2.63 3.13 -8.54
CA ASN A 84 2.48 2.23 -7.38
C ASN A 84 3.31 2.75 -6.20
N ALA A 85 3.07 2.22 -5.00
CA ALA A 85 3.81 2.60 -3.80
C ALA A 85 5.33 2.34 -3.91
N THR A 86 5.75 1.29 -4.60
CA THR A 86 7.18 1.01 -4.85
C THR A 86 7.84 2.16 -5.61
N GLN A 87 7.16 2.75 -6.60
CA GLN A 87 7.66 3.96 -7.29
C GLN A 87 7.73 5.14 -6.32
N GLY A 88 6.74 5.32 -5.44
CA GLY A 88 6.74 6.37 -4.42
C GLY A 88 7.93 6.23 -3.47
N VAL A 89 8.16 5.02 -2.92
CA VAL A 89 9.33 4.71 -2.08
C VAL A 89 10.64 5.02 -2.82
N ASN A 90 10.80 4.55 -4.06
CA ASN A 90 11.99 4.85 -4.87
C ASN A 90 12.15 6.36 -5.14
N THR A 91 11.06 7.09 -5.37
CA THR A 91 11.09 8.55 -5.59
C THR A 91 11.68 9.26 -4.38
N VAL A 92 11.22 8.91 -3.18
CA VAL A 92 11.75 9.48 -1.95
C VAL A 92 13.22 9.09 -1.75
N LEU A 93 13.51 7.79 -1.69
CA LEU A 93 14.86 7.29 -1.38
C LEU A 93 15.93 7.80 -2.34
N ARG A 94 15.63 7.89 -3.63
CA ARG A 94 16.59 8.35 -4.66
C ARG A 94 16.73 9.87 -4.73
N SER A 95 15.84 10.61 -4.11
CA SER A 95 15.93 12.06 -3.98
C SER A 95 16.77 12.50 -2.78
N LEU A 96 16.82 11.68 -1.72
CA LEU A 96 17.57 11.99 -0.50
C LEU A 96 19.07 12.00 -0.73
N GLN A 97 19.75 12.94 -0.07
CA GLN A 97 21.22 13.07 -0.11
C GLN A 97 21.81 12.44 1.16
N LEU A 98 21.81 11.11 1.23
CA LEU A 98 22.36 10.36 2.34
C LEU A 98 23.87 10.56 2.45
N GLN A 99 24.38 10.62 3.69
CA GLN A 99 25.79 10.71 4.01
C GLN A 99 26.34 9.35 4.45
N PRO A 100 27.64 9.10 4.30
CA PRO A 100 28.26 7.89 4.82
C PRO A 100 28.02 7.74 6.32
N GLY A 101 27.45 6.59 6.69
CA GLY A 101 27.11 6.25 8.06
C GLY A 101 25.74 6.71 8.54
N ASP A 102 24.94 7.39 7.71
CA ASP A 102 23.51 7.57 7.97
C ASP A 102 22.81 6.20 8.04
N GLU A 103 21.76 6.11 8.83
CA GLU A 103 21.01 4.87 9.03
C GLU A 103 19.55 5.04 8.59
N ILE A 104 19.07 4.03 7.84
CA ILE A 104 17.64 3.91 7.48
C ILE A 104 17.09 2.67 8.17
N ILE A 105 16.10 2.87 9.05
CA ILE A 105 15.39 1.77 9.73
C ILE A 105 14.32 1.21 8.80
N VAL A 106 14.21 -0.13 8.76
CA VAL A 106 13.15 -0.87 8.07
C VAL A 106 12.80 -2.14 8.83
N PRO A 107 11.52 -2.39 9.17
CA PRO A 107 11.10 -3.66 9.76
C PRO A 107 11.26 -4.82 8.78
N ASP A 108 11.54 -6.02 9.29
CA ASP A 108 11.63 -7.24 8.48
C ASP A 108 10.28 -7.71 7.92
N HIS A 109 9.17 -7.18 8.42
CA HIS A 109 7.84 -7.32 7.86
C HIS A 109 7.53 -6.42 6.66
N SER A 110 8.42 -5.51 6.28
CA SER A 110 8.20 -4.59 5.16
C SER A 110 8.32 -5.29 3.81
N TYR A 111 7.77 -4.67 2.77
CA TYR A 111 7.74 -5.24 1.44
C TYR A 111 9.15 -5.36 0.84
N GLN A 112 9.50 -6.53 0.29
CA GLN A 112 10.85 -6.82 -0.22
C GLN A 112 11.37 -5.80 -1.25
N ALA A 113 10.50 -5.25 -2.11
CA ALA A 113 10.94 -4.25 -3.07
C ALA A 113 11.34 -2.92 -2.40
N CYS A 114 10.78 -2.61 -1.22
CA CYS A 114 11.20 -1.45 -0.43
C CYS A 114 12.58 -1.68 0.19
N TRP A 115 12.86 -2.87 0.69
CA TRP A 115 14.19 -3.25 1.14
C TRP A 115 15.23 -3.10 0.03
N ASN A 116 14.96 -3.69 -1.12
CA ASN A 116 15.86 -3.60 -2.28
C ASN A 116 16.10 -2.13 -2.69
N ALA A 117 15.10 -1.26 -2.54
CA ALA A 117 15.25 0.17 -2.84
C ALA A 117 16.10 0.88 -1.78
N ILE A 118 15.98 0.51 -0.51
CA ILE A 118 16.83 1.03 0.59
C ILE A 118 18.26 0.57 0.38
N ASP A 119 18.51 -0.72 0.17
CA ASP A 119 19.85 -1.27 -0.04
C ASP A 119 20.52 -0.60 -1.24
N PHE A 120 19.79 -0.39 -2.34
CA PHE A 120 20.32 0.30 -3.51
C PHE A 120 20.85 1.71 -3.21
N VAL A 121 20.19 2.48 -2.35
CA VAL A 121 20.64 3.85 -2.03
C VAL A 121 21.70 3.87 -0.93
N THR A 122 21.63 2.96 0.04
CA THR A 122 22.61 2.87 1.13
C THR A 122 23.97 2.36 0.63
N GLU A 123 24.02 1.36 -0.25
CA GLU A 123 25.24 0.90 -0.91
C GLU A 123 25.96 2.00 -1.67
N ARG A 124 25.20 2.90 -2.35
CA ARG A 124 25.76 3.97 -3.17
C ARG A 124 26.26 5.17 -2.37
N SER A 125 25.63 5.44 -1.21
CA SER A 125 25.95 6.61 -0.37
C SER A 125 26.91 6.28 0.78
N GLY A 126 27.12 5.01 1.09
CA GLY A 126 27.82 4.59 2.30
C GLY A 126 26.98 4.69 3.56
N ALA A 127 25.68 4.92 3.43
CA ALA A 127 24.71 4.79 4.50
C ALA A 127 24.46 3.31 4.84
N LYS A 128 23.63 3.03 5.84
CA LYS A 128 23.35 1.68 6.32
C LYS A 128 21.87 1.40 6.37
N THR A 129 21.47 0.21 5.93
CA THR A 129 20.18 -0.37 6.22
C THR A 129 20.19 -0.98 7.61
N VAL A 130 19.30 -0.55 8.49
CA VAL A 130 19.09 -1.12 9.83
C VAL A 130 17.80 -1.92 9.80
N VAL A 131 17.93 -3.22 9.61
CA VAL A 131 16.78 -4.14 9.62
C VAL A 131 16.39 -4.41 11.06
N VAL A 132 15.11 -4.18 11.38
CA VAL A 132 14.53 -4.41 12.70
C VAL A 132 13.69 -5.68 12.65
N GLU A 133 14.14 -6.72 13.35
CA GLU A 133 13.42 -7.99 13.44
C GLU A 133 12.23 -7.86 14.41
N ILE A 134 11.01 -8.06 13.90
CA ILE A 134 9.79 -8.11 14.67
C ILE A 134 9.31 -9.56 14.70
N PRO A 135 9.06 -10.17 15.88
CA PRO A 135 8.55 -11.53 15.95
C PRO A 135 7.26 -11.71 15.14
N PHE A 136 7.08 -12.89 14.52
CA PHE A 136 5.82 -13.21 13.84
C PHE A 136 4.64 -13.15 14.81
N ARG A 137 4.85 -13.55 16.08
CA ARG A 137 3.85 -13.47 17.15
C ARG A 137 4.11 -12.26 18.02
N VAL A 138 3.13 -11.36 18.08
CA VAL A 138 3.17 -10.12 18.85
C VAL A 138 1.99 -10.08 19.79
N GLU A 139 2.22 -9.82 21.07
CA GLU A 139 1.16 -9.76 22.08
C GLU A 139 0.49 -8.40 22.16
N ARG A 140 1.24 -7.32 21.96
CA ARG A 140 0.76 -5.94 22.10
C ARG A 140 1.40 -5.00 21.06
N PRO A 141 0.67 -3.98 20.58
CA PRO A 141 1.27 -2.95 19.72
C PRO A 141 2.53 -2.30 20.31
N GLN A 142 2.58 -2.14 21.65
CA GLN A 142 3.72 -1.57 22.36
C GLN A 142 5.00 -2.37 22.16
N ASP A 143 4.92 -3.67 22.01
CA ASP A 143 6.10 -4.54 21.82
C ASP A 143 6.79 -4.18 20.48
N VAL A 144 6.02 -3.88 19.42
CA VAL A 144 6.54 -3.40 18.14
C VAL A 144 7.17 -2.02 18.25
N ILE A 145 6.52 -1.11 18.99
CA ILE A 145 7.02 0.25 19.22
C ILE A 145 8.37 0.18 19.95
N ASP A 146 8.46 -0.58 21.02
CA ASP A 146 9.67 -0.70 21.84
C ASP A 146 10.84 -1.27 21.02
N ILE A 147 10.57 -2.28 20.16
CA ILE A 147 11.55 -2.88 19.28
C ILE A 147 12.09 -1.86 18.27
N ILE A 148 11.22 -1.16 17.55
CA ILE A 148 11.61 -0.18 16.53
C ILE A 148 12.33 1.01 17.17
N MET A 149 11.78 1.56 18.25
CA MET A 149 12.36 2.70 18.94
C MET A 149 13.70 2.37 19.62
N GLY A 150 13.91 1.10 20.00
CA GLY A 150 15.18 0.61 20.51
C GLY A 150 16.31 0.54 19.47
N ALA A 151 15.99 0.52 18.19
CA ALA A 151 16.94 0.52 17.09
C ALA A 151 17.37 1.94 16.65
N VAL A 152 16.69 2.99 17.12
CA VAL A 152 16.97 4.38 16.75
C VAL A 152 18.27 4.85 17.42
N THR A 153 19.18 5.37 16.60
CA THR A 153 20.46 5.98 17.03
C THR A 153 20.54 7.45 16.59
N ASP A 154 21.58 8.15 17.00
CA ASP A 154 21.88 9.53 16.55
C ASP A 154 22.21 9.61 15.04
N ARG A 155 22.36 8.47 14.37
CA ARG A 155 22.64 8.38 12.94
C ARG A 155 21.38 8.03 12.12
N THR A 156 20.29 7.68 12.76
CA THR A 156 19.03 7.34 12.09
C THR A 156 18.42 8.60 11.49
N VAL A 157 18.34 8.67 10.17
CA VAL A 157 17.80 9.83 9.43
C VAL A 157 16.41 9.55 8.85
N LEU A 158 16.09 8.28 8.61
CA LEU A 158 14.81 7.86 8.02
C LEU A 158 14.36 6.54 8.63
N ALA A 159 13.05 6.38 8.80
CA ALA A 159 12.41 5.10 9.06
C ALA A 159 11.32 4.84 8.02
N LEU A 160 11.37 3.67 7.35
CA LEU A 160 10.26 3.19 6.53
C LEU A 160 9.34 2.39 7.44
N ILE A 161 8.09 2.83 7.56
CA ILE A 161 7.06 2.21 8.41
C ILE A 161 5.85 1.88 7.56
N ASP A 162 5.40 0.62 7.59
CA ASP A 162 4.17 0.20 6.93
C ASP A 162 2.94 0.61 7.75
N THR A 163 1.83 0.98 7.10
CA THR A 163 0.53 1.05 7.79
C THR A 163 -0.02 -0.33 8.09
N VAL A 164 0.07 -1.22 7.10
CA VAL A 164 -0.24 -2.64 7.20
C VAL A 164 0.80 -3.38 6.39
N THR A 165 1.52 -4.29 7.02
CA THR A 165 2.61 -5.03 6.39
C THR A 165 2.14 -5.91 5.25
N SER A 166 2.85 -5.90 4.12
CA SER A 166 2.45 -6.69 2.96
C SER A 166 2.58 -8.20 3.20
N PRO A 167 3.67 -8.73 3.74
CA PRO A 167 3.80 -10.18 3.95
C PRO A 167 2.77 -10.72 4.93
N THR A 168 2.66 -10.15 6.11
CA THR A 168 1.91 -10.71 7.26
C THR A 168 0.55 -10.10 7.51
N GLY A 169 0.24 -8.95 6.86
CA GLY A 169 -1.04 -8.27 7.08
C GLY A 169 -1.18 -7.64 8.47
N MET A 170 -0.08 -7.51 9.21
CA MET A 170 -0.07 -6.86 10.51
C MET A 170 -0.34 -5.36 10.36
N ARG A 171 -1.38 -4.86 11.03
CA ARG A 171 -1.57 -3.41 11.20
C ARG A 171 -0.53 -2.92 12.20
N MET A 172 0.41 -2.13 11.71
CA MET A 172 1.44 -1.53 12.55
C MET A 172 0.84 -0.44 13.44
N PRO A 173 1.42 -0.17 14.61
CA PRO A 173 1.10 1.01 15.42
C PRO A 173 1.75 2.28 14.81
N PHE A 174 1.44 2.51 13.52
CA PHE A 174 2.12 3.51 12.69
C PHE A 174 1.86 4.96 13.15
N GLU A 175 0.72 5.20 13.79
CA GLU A 175 0.37 6.51 14.33
C GLU A 175 1.38 6.92 15.41
N GLU A 176 1.58 6.05 16.39
CA GLU A 176 2.47 6.30 17.51
C GLU A 176 3.95 6.23 17.09
N LEU A 177 4.29 5.30 16.20
CA LEU A 177 5.65 5.24 15.64
C LEU A 177 6.02 6.51 14.87
N THR A 178 5.09 7.05 14.06
CA THR A 178 5.33 8.31 13.34
C THR A 178 5.60 9.46 14.30
N ASP A 179 4.80 9.61 15.34
CA ASP A 179 4.97 10.65 16.35
C ASP A 179 6.31 10.52 17.10
N GLN A 180 6.61 9.32 17.62
CA GLN A 180 7.82 9.07 18.39
C GLN A 180 9.10 9.21 17.56
N LEU A 181 9.13 8.72 16.32
CA LEU A 181 10.28 8.82 15.42
C LEU A 181 10.55 10.30 15.07
N GLN A 182 9.52 11.02 14.65
CA GLN A 182 9.65 12.43 14.29
C GLN A 182 10.03 13.31 15.49
N SER A 183 9.57 13.00 16.71
CA SER A 183 9.98 13.70 17.93
C SER A 183 11.48 13.53 18.24
N ARG A 184 12.11 12.48 17.71
CA ARG A 184 13.57 12.27 17.78
C ARG A 184 14.32 12.82 16.55
N GLY A 185 13.63 13.54 15.64
CA GLY A 185 14.25 14.10 14.44
C GLY A 185 14.44 13.10 13.29
N VAL A 186 13.85 11.91 13.39
CA VAL A 186 13.88 10.90 12.32
C VAL A 186 12.70 11.11 11.37
N ASP A 187 12.97 11.32 10.08
CA ASP A 187 11.91 11.41 9.08
C ASP A 187 11.21 10.05 8.90
N VAL A 188 9.90 10.06 8.71
CA VAL A 188 9.12 8.85 8.44
C VAL A 188 8.67 8.82 6.98
N LEU A 189 9.04 7.74 6.28
CA LEU A 189 8.43 7.33 5.02
C LEU A 189 7.36 6.29 5.33
N LEU A 190 6.10 6.72 5.36
CA LEU A 190 4.96 5.86 5.64
C LEU A 190 4.57 5.10 4.37
N ASP A 191 4.80 3.78 4.36
CA ASP A 191 4.31 2.90 3.30
C ASP A 191 2.85 2.53 3.59
N ALA A 192 1.96 3.25 2.94
CA ALA A 192 0.52 3.02 2.98
C ALA A 192 0.03 2.21 1.77
N ALA A 193 0.87 1.30 1.22
CA ALA A 193 0.43 0.44 0.10
C ALA A 193 -0.86 -0.31 0.42
N HIS A 194 -1.07 -0.66 1.70
CA HIS A 194 -2.28 -1.25 2.24
C HIS A 194 -3.02 -0.28 3.19
N GLY A 195 -2.91 1.02 2.99
CA GLY A 195 -3.55 2.01 3.86
C GLY A 195 -4.93 2.45 3.41
N PRO A 196 -5.04 3.16 2.27
CA PRO A 196 -6.29 3.77 1.83
C PRO A 196 -7.40 2.74 1.64
N GLY A 197 -8.50 2.88 2.38
CA GLY A 197 -9.67 2.01 2.27
C GLY A 197 -9.72 0.83 3.24
N ILE A 198 -8.67 0.56 4.04
CA ILE A 198 -8.70 -0.48 5.09
C ILE A 198 -8.29 0.01 6.48
N VAL A 199 -7.57 1.11 6.56
CA VAL A 199 -7.31 1.80 7.84
C VAL A 199 -7.67 3.27 7.70
N PRO A 200 -8.18 3.91 8.75
CA PRO A 200 -8.35 5.36 8.75
C PRO A 200 -6.99 6.04 8.59
N LEU A 201 -6.89 6.94 7.61
CA LEU A 201 -5.70 7.75 7.40
C LEU A 201 -6.09 9.22 7.47
N ASN A 202 -5.41 9.98 8.32
CA ASN A 202 -5.48 11.42 8.39
C ASN A 202 -4.05 11.96 8.29
N LEU A 203 -3.63 12.29 7.07
CA LEU A 203 -2.24 12.68 6.81
C LEU A 203 -1.90 14.05 7.39
N SER A 204 -2.88 14.95 7.55
CA SER A 204 -2.65 16.23 8.25
C SER A 204 -2.36 16.04 9.74
N LEU A 205 -3.01 15.06 10.38
CA LEU A 205 -2.78 14.78 11.80
C LEU A 205 -1.49 13.97 12.02
N LEU A 206 -1.26 12.94 11.20
CA LEU A 206 -0.07 12.09 11.26
C LEU A 206 1.21 12.85 10.87
N ALA A 207 1.08 13.74 9.90
CA ALA A 207 2.14 14.58 9.36
C ALA A 207 3.48 13.85 9.08
N PRO A 208 3.49 12.63 8.46
CA PRO A 208 4.74 11.96 8.12
C PRO A 208 5.52 12.83 7.13
N ALA A 209 6.85 12.73 7.14
CA ALA A 209 7.68 13.44 6.17
C ALA A 209 7.29 13.07 4.72
N TYR A 210 7.01 11.78 4.51
CA TYR A 210 6.58 11.22 3.23
C TYR A 210 5.54 10.11 3.47
N CYS A 211 4.53 10.03 2.58
CA CYS A 211 3.57 8.93 2.58
C CYS A 211 3.29 8.49 1.15
N THR A 212 3.34 7.21 0.88
CA THR A 212 2.95 6.66 -0.44
C THR A 212 2.00 5.49 -0.25
N GLY A 213 1.02 5.33 -1.14
CA GLY A 213 0.05 4.26 -1.03
C GLY A 213 -0.63 3.90 -2.35
N ASN A 214 -1.17 2.69 -2.41
CA ASN A 214 -1.82 2.17 -3.61
C ASN A 214 -3.32 2.46 -3.61
N CYS A 215 -3.80 3.22 -4.60
CA CYS A 215 -5.23 3.39 -4.84
C CYS A 215 -5.84 2.16 -5.57
N HIS A 216 -5.03 1.41 -6.32
CA HIS A 216 -5.50 0.21 -7.04
C HIS A 216 -5.70 -1.02 -6.15
N LYS A 217 -5.33 -0.98 -4.87
CA LYS A 217 -5.65 -2.05 -3.92
C LYS A 217 -7.03 -1.79 -3.32
N TRP A 218 -7.11 -1.19 -2.17
CA TRP A 218 -8.34 -1.16 -1.37
C TRP A 218 -9.34 -0.06 -1.74
N LEU A 219 -8.89 1.01 -2.43
CA LEU A 219 -9.81 1.94 -3.10
C LEU A 219 -10.34 1.36 -4.42
N CYS A 220 -9.82 0.20 -4.86
CA CYS A 220 -10.22 -0.50 -6.07
C CYS A 220 -10.17 0.36 -7.36
N SER A 221 -9.34 1.38 -7.42
CA SER A 221 -9.03 2.10 -8.66
C SER A 221 -8.27 1.16 -9.62
N PRO A 222 -8.21 1.41 -10.93
CA PRO A 222 -7.45 0.57 -11.85
C PRO A 222 -5.96 0.50 -11.52
N LYS A 223 -5.31 -0.62 -11.90
CA LYS A 223 -3.85 -0.81 -11.73
C LYS A 223 -3.10 0.34 -12.39
N GLY A 224 -2.01 0.76 -11.75
CA GLY A 224 -1.26 1.94 -12.18
C GLY A 224 -1.67 3.23 -11.45
N SER A 225 -2.53 3.14 -10.42
CA SER A 225 -2.92 4.27 -9.58
C SER A 225 -2.39 4.15 -8.17
N ALA A 226 -1.56 5.10 -7.77
CA ALA A 226 -1.02 5.28 -6.43
C ALA A 226 -0.69 6.76 -6.20
N PHE A 227 -0.44 7.12 -4.96
CA PHE A 227 -0.08 8.49 -4.61
C PHE A 227 1.27 8.55 -3.90
N LEU A 228 1.86 9.74 -3.93
CA LEU A 228 2.93 10.17 -3.05
C LEU A 228 2.51 11.51 -2.44
N HIS A 229 2.52 11.59 -1.12
CA HIS A 229 2.33 12.83 -0.38
C HIS A 229 3.63 13.21 0.32
N ILE A 230 4.02 14.46 0.20
CA ILE A 230 5.27 15.01 0.74
C ILE A 230 4.90 16.20 1.61
N ARG A 231 5.34 16.17 2.86
CA ARG A 231 5.14 17.28 3.78
C ARG A 231 5.84 18.55 3.27
N GLU A 232 5.23 19.72 3.49
CA GLU A 232 5.65 21.01 2.94
C GLU A 232 7.16 21.28 3.12
N ASP A 233 7.67 21.05 4.32
CA ASP A 233 9.07 21.30 4.68
C ASP A 233 10.07 20.32 4.02
N ARG A 234 9.58 19.29 3.32
CA ARG A 234 10.37 18.27 2.64
C ARG A 234 10.23 18.30 1.11
N LYS A 235 9.29 19.07 0.56
CA LYS A 235 9.06 19.14 -0.90
C LYS A 235 10.32 19.51 -1.69
N HIS A 236 11.11 20.45 -1.19
CA HIS A 236 12.32 20.91 -1.86
C HIS A 236 13.40 19.82 -2.05
N LEU A 237 13.32 18.72 -1.29
CA LEU A 237 14.24 17.58 -1.38
C LEU A 237 13.86 16.59 -2.47
N ILE A 238 12.59 16.55 -2.87
CA ILE A 238 12.03 15.45 -3.65
C ILE A 238 11.82 15.85 -5.11
N ARG A 239 12.29 14.99 -5.99
CA ARG A 239 12.11 15.10 -7.44
C ARG A 239 11.49 13.81 -8.00
N PRO A 240 10.69 13.87 -9.06
CA PRO A 240 10.19 12.66 -9.71
C PRO A 240 11.34 11.82 -10.26
N LEU A 241 11.16 10.50 -10.37
CA LEU A 241 12.17 9.61 -10.96
C LEU A 241 12.45 9.95 -12.43
N ASN A 242 11.43 10.41 -13.16
CA ASN A 242 11.57 10.86 -14.54
C ASN A 242 11.66 12.38 -14.55
N ILE A 243 12.83 12.91 -14.82
CA ILE A 243 13.04 14.35 -14.98
C ILE A 243 12.52 14.76 -16.36
N GLY A 244 11.36 15.43 -16.37
CA GLY A 244 10.66 15.87 -17.58
C GLY A 244 10.75 17.38 -17.82
N HIS A 245 9.85 17.90 -18.66
CA HIS A 245 9.80 19.32 -19.03
C HIS A 245 9.62 20.27 -17.85
N GLY A 246 8.94 19.80 -16.77
CA GLY A 246 8.76 20.60 -15.54
C GLY A 246 10.07 21.04 -14.90
N ALA A 247 11.20 20.35 -15.15
CA ALA A 247 12.50 20.71 -14.62
C ALA A 247 12.99 22.10 -15.10
N SER A 248 12.55 22.52 -16.29
CA SER A 248 12.88 23.82 -16.90
C SER A 248 11.86 24.92 -16.60
N TYR A 249 10.85 24.62 -15.74
CA TYR A 249 9.87 25.62 -15.35
C TYR A 249 10.48 26.66 -14.40
N GLU A 250 10.30 27.95 -14.73
CA GLU A 250 10.91 29.09 -14.03
C GLU A 250 9.90 29.87 -13.14
N GLY A 251 8.67 29.36 -12.96
CA GLY A 251 7.63 29.95 -12.10
C GLY A 251 7.82 29.66 -10.62
N GLU A 252 6.73 29.80 -9.86
CA GLU A 252 6.70 29.55 -8.44
C GLU A 252 7.07 28.10 -8.08
N ALA A 253 7.67 27.91 -6.90
CA ALA A 253 8.17 26.58 -6.48
C ALA A 253 7.07 25.51 -6.42
N GLN A 254 5.86 25.87 -5.97
CA GLN A 254 4.72 24.98 -5.94
C GLN A 254 4.26 24.57 -7.34
N GLU A 255 4.16 25.50 -8.27
CA GLU A 255 3.78 25.23 -9.66
C GLU A 255 4.83 24.33 -10.33
N LYS A 256 6.12 24.57 -10.04
CA LYS A 256 7.21 23.70 -10.53
C LYS A 256 7.09 22.28 -10.02
N PHE A 257 6.88 22.09 -8.72
CA PHE A 257 6.67 20.79 -8.10
C PHE A 257 5.47 20.06 -8.76
N GLU A 258 4.34 20.73 -8.89
CA GLU A 258 3.16 20.15 -9.52
C GLU A 258 3.44 19.75 -10.98
N PHE A 259 4.06 20.61 -11.76
CA PHE A 259 4.33 20.33 -13.17
C PHE A 259 5.37 19.21 -13.37
N GLU A 260 6.41 19.12 -12.52
CA GLU A 260 7.38 18.03 -12.57
C GLU A 260 6.72 16.67 -12.34
N PHE A 261 5.80 16.58 -11.39
CA PHE A 261 5.10 15.34 -11.09
C PHE A 261 3.90 15.06 -12.00
N ALA A 262 3.19 16.09 -12.43
CA ALA A 262 2.05 15.92 -13.33
C ALA A 262 2.49 15.44 -14.71
N TRP A 263 3.69 15.86 -15.17
CA TRP A 263 4.16 15.54 -16.52
C TRP A 263 5.53 14.83 -16.54
N PRO A 264 5.61 13.57 -16.12
CA PRO A 264 6.83 12.78 -16.19
C PRO A 264 7.14 12.27 -17.60
N GLY A 265 6.32 12.60 -18.59
CA GLY A 265 6.33 12.13 -19.97
C GLY A 265 4.97 11.60 -20.39
N THR A 266 4.77 11.38 -21.69
CA THR A 266 3.50 10.84 -22.21
C THR A 266 3.24 9.44 -21.67
N GLN A 267 2.10 9.25 -21.03
CA GLN A 267 1.63 7.99 -20.47
C GLN A 267 0.10 7.94 -20.43
N ASP A 268 -0.48 6.76 -20.18
CA ASP A 268 -1.90 6.61 -19.94
C ASP A 268 -2.25 7.04 -18.48
N PRO A 269 -2.94 8.17 -18.27
CA PRO A 269 -3.29 8.68 -16.95
C PRO A 269 -4.61 8.11 -16.40
N SER A 270 -5.31 7.30 -17.18
CA SER A 270 -6.68 6.89 -16.92
C SER A 270 -6.87 6.19 -15.58
N ALA A 271 -5.85 5.51 -15.07
CA ALA A 271 -5.92 4.78 -13.81
C ALA A 271 -6.16 5.71 -12.61
N TRP A 272 -5.39 6.80 -12.47
CA TRP A 272 -5.61 7.75 -11.36
C TRP A 272 -6.76 8.71 -11.61
N MET A 273 -7.13 8.98 -12.84
CA MET A 273 -8.35 9.74 -13.17
C MET A 273 -9.62 9.04 -12.70
N CYS A 274 -9.56 7.71 -12.47
CA CYS A 274 -10.67 6.93 -11.90
C CYS A 274 -10.77 7.00 -10.37
N ILE A 275 -9.78 7.55 -9.66
CA ILE A 275 -9.79 7.60 -8.18
C ILE A 275 -11.05 8.27 -7.62
N PRO A 276 -11.51 9.44 -8.13
CA PRO A 276 -12.75 10.07 -7.66
C PRO A 276 -13.96 9.15 -7.79
N LYS A 277 -14.08 8.47 -8.94
CA LYS A 277 -15.20 7.53 -9.17
C LYS A 277 -15.10 6.30 -8.27
N ALA A 278 -13.91 5.80 -8.03
CA ALA A 278 -13.69 4.66 -7.12
C ALA A 278 -14.07 4.99 -5.67
N ILE A 279 -13.65 6.16 -5.17
CA ILE A 279 -13.99 6.61 -3.81
C ILE A 279 -15.51 6.80 -3.66
N GLU A 280 -16.16 7.49 -4.60
CA GLU A 280 -17.60 7.73 -4.62
C GLU A 280 -18.39 6.42 -4.67
N TYR A 281 -18.04 5.56 -5.64
CA TYR A 281 -18.79 4.34 -5.92
C TYR A 281 -18.74 3.34 -4.77
N LEU A 282 -17.54 3.01 -4.30
CA LEU A 282 -17.39 2.06 -3.19
C LEU A 282 -17.99 2.61 -1.90
N GLY A 283 -17.76 3.90 -1.60
CA GLY A 283 -18.36 4.56 -0.44
C GLY A 283 -19.89 4.56 -0.47
N GLY A 284 -20.51 4.45 -1.64
CA GLY A 284 -21.96 4.37 -1.82
C GLY A 284 -22.54 2.94 -1.76
N LEU A 285 -21.71 1.88 -1.77
CA LEU A 285 -22.20 0.50 -1.80
C LEU A 285 -22.78 0.01 -0.45
N VAL A 286 -22.38 0.64 0.64
CA VAL A 286 -22.78 0.24 2.00
C VAL A 286 -23.26 1.45 2.76
N GLU A 287 -24.40 1.31 3.46
CA GLU A 287 -24.88 2.36 4.37
C GLU A 287 -23.82 2.62 5.46
N GLY A 288 -23.50 3.89 5.70
CA GLY A 288 -22.40 4.30 6.57
C GLY A 288 -21.05 4.52 5.86
N GLY A 289 -20.97 4.22 4.56
CA GLY A 289 -19.83 4.54 3.70
C GLY A 289 -18.52 3.84 4.08
N TRP A 290 -17.39 4.51 3.83
CA TRP A 290 -16.06 3.95 4.04
C TRP A 290 -15.78 3.47 5.47
N PRO A 291 -16.18 4.16 6.54
CA PRO A 291 -15.98 3.63 7.89
C PRO A 291 -16.64 2.25 8.08
N ARG A 292 -17.84 2.08 7.55
CA ARG A 292 -18.56 0.80 7.64
C ARG A 292 -17.92 -0.30 6.76
N ILE A 293 -17.38 0.06 5.61
CA ILE A 293 -16.63 -0.87 4.74
C ILE A 293 -15.39 -1.39 5.48
N MET A 294 -14.62 -0.50 6.09
CA MET A 294 -13.42 -0.86 6.85
C MET A 294 -13.77 -1.77 8.03
N GLU A 295 -14.79 -1.43 8.81
CA GLU A 295 -15.28 -2.23 9.94
C GLU A 295 -15.74 -3.63 9.49
N ARG A 296 -16.52 -3.71 8.41
CA ARG A 296 -17.00 -4.99 7.86
C ARG A 296 -15.83 -5.87 7.40
N ASN A 297 -14.90 -5.31 6.64
CA ASN A 297 -13.76 -6.07 6.12
C ASN A 297 -12.83 -6.51 7.26
N HIS A 298 -12.65 -5.68 8.30
CA HIS A 298 -11.92 -6.03 9.51
C HIS A 298 -12.58 -7.21 10.25
N ALA A 299 -13.88 -7.12 10.53
CA ALA A 299 -14.61 -8.19 11.21
C ALA A 299 -14.55 -9.51 10.43
N LEU A 300 -14.72 -9.45 9.11
CA LEU A 300 -14.65 -10.63 8.24
C LEU A 300 -13.24 -11.26 8.20
N ALA A 301 -12.20 -10.43 8.24
CA ALA A 301 -10.81 -10.92 8.29
C ALA A 301 -10.52 -11.64 9.61
N ILE A 302 -11.02 -11.12 10.74
CA ILE A 302 -10.91 -11.76 12.06
C ILE A 302 -11.67 -13.09 12.06
N GLU A 303 -12.93 -13.10 11.61
CA GLU A 303 -13.74 -14.32 11.52
C GLU A 303 -13.04 -15.40 10.68
N GLY A 304 -12.53 -15.05 9.50
CA GLY A 304 -11.80 -15.97 8.64
C GLY A 304 -10.51 -16.48 9.27
N ARG A 305 -9.76 -15.60 9.95
CA ARG A 305 -8.57 -15.98 10.72
C ARG A 305 -8.91 -17.01 11.80
N ASP A 306 -9.94 -16.74 12.57
CA ASP A 306 -10.30 -17.58 13.72
C ASP A 306 -10.79 -18.98 13.27
N ILE A 307 -11.57 -19.06 12.19
CA ILE A 307 -11.96 -20.32 11.55
C ILE A 307 -10.72 -21.15 11.14
N ILE A 308 -9.73 -20.51 10.52
CA ILE A 308 -8.50 -21.22 10.09
C ILE A 308 -7.67 -21.62 11.31
N CYS A 309 -7.54 -20.76 12.33
CA CYS A 309 -6.83 -21.07 13.56
C CYS A 309 -7.45 -22.27 14.28
N GLU A 310 -8.80 -22.31 14.41
CA GLU A 310 -9.52 -23.43 15.01
C GLU A 310 -9.28 -24.73 14.23
N ALA A 311 -9.41 -24.68 12.90
CA ALA A 311 -9.22 -25.85 12.05
C ALA A 311 -7.79 -26.42 12.10
N LEU A 312 -6.78 -25.59 12.30
CA LEU A 312 -5.37 -25.97 12.39
C LEU A 312 -4.89 -26.22 13.83
N GLY A 313 -5.71 -25.93 14.85
CA GLY A 313 -5.32 -26.04 16.26
C GLY A 313 -4.21 -25.04 16.65
N THR A 314 -4.17 -23.86 16.00
CA THR A 314 -3.20 -22.78 16.28
C THR A 314 -3.90 -21.55 16.88
N THR A 315 -3.13 -20.52 17.20
CA THR A 315 -3.64 -19.26 17.76
C THR A 315 -3.32 -18.10 16.83
N PRO A 316 -4.10 -17.01 16.85
CA PRO A 316 -3.77 -15.79 16.11
C PRO A 316 -2.35 -15.30 16.41
N PRO A 317 -1.59 -14.83 15.40
CA PRO A 317 -0.21 -14.38 15.62
C PRO A 317 -0.13 -13.01 16.31
N PHE A 318 -1.18 -12.20 16.24
CA PHE A 318 -1.27 -10.88 16.89
C PHE A 318 -2.72 -10.54 17.24
N PRO A 319 -2.94 -9.59 18.17
CA PRO A 319 -4.28 -9.24 18.67
C PRO A 319 -5.15 -8.60 17.57
N ASP A 320 -6.47 -8.59 17.78
CA ASP A 320 -7.46 -8.04 16.83
C ASP A 320 -7.18 -6.56 16.48
N SER A 321 -6.65 -5.79 17.42
CA SER A 321 -6.26 -4.38 17.18
C SER A 321 -5.14 -4.22 16.16
N MET A 322 -4.41 -5.29 15.86
CA MET A 322 -3.33 -5.33 14.84
C MET A 322 -3.77 -6.09 13.58
N VAL A 323 -5.04 -6.35 13.41
CA VAL A 323 -5.65 -6.84 12.17
C VAL A 323 -6.27 -5.67 11.40
N SER A 324 -6.33 -5.77 10.08
CA SER A 324 -7.08 -4.86 9.21
C SER A 324 -8.08 -5.66 8.36
N ALA A 325 -8.06 -5.54 7.06
CA ALA A 325 -8.75 -6.44 6.12
C ALA A 325 -7.85 -7.60 5.67
N LEU A 326 -6.66 -7.71 6.23
CA LEU A 326 -5.69 -8.78 6.02
C LEU A 326 -5.46 -9.52 7.32
N ALA A 327 -5.37 -10.84 7.26
CA ALA A 327 -5.00 -11.66 8.42
C ALA A 327 -4.10 -12.83 8.00
N ALA A 328 -3.01 -13.04 8.73
CA ALA A 328 -2.12 -14.18 8.55
C ALA A 328 -2.42 -15.27 9.57
N VAL A 329 -2.27 -16.52 9.15
CA VAL A 329 -2.36 -17.70 10.02
C VAL A 329 -1.19 -18.62 9.69
N GLU A 330 -0.42 -18.97 10.71
CA GLU A 330 0.64 -19.95 10.60
C GLU A 330 0.07 -21.33 10.24
N ILE A 331 0.73 -21.99 9.28
CA ILE A 331 0.35 -23.35 8.87
C ILE A 331 1.46 -24.35 9.23
N PRO A 332 1.10 -25.60 9.53
CA PRO A 332 2.08 -26.65 9.81
C PRO A 332 3.12 -26.77 8.68
N THR A 333 4.36 -26.97 9.06
CA THR A 333 5.48 -27.09 8.12
C THR A 333 6.26 -28.37 8.46
N ASP A 334 6.35 -29.28 7.49
CA ASP A 334 7.18 -30.48 7.59
C ASP A 334 8.55 -30.18 6.99
N GLY A 335 9.52 -29.79 7.82
CA GLY A 335 10.90 -29.51 7.40
C GLY A 335 11.30 -28.03 7.37
N GLU A 336 12.39 -27.72 6.64
CA GLU A 336 12.89 -26.36 6.50
C GLU A 336 12.01 -25.51 5.60
N VAL A 337 11.77 -24.25 6.01
CA VAL A 337 11.07 -23.26 5.21
C VAL A 337 12.04 -22.68 4.18
N GLY A 338 11.87 -23.05 2.92
CA GLY A 338 12.68 -22.55 1.80
C GLY A 338 12.35 -21.09 1.43
N PRO A 339 13.14 -20.49 0.53
CA PRO A 339 12.87 -19.15 0.03
C PRO A 339 11.58 -19.13 -0.82
N MET A 340 11.03 -17.92 -0.99
CA MET A 340 9.88 -17.72 -1.90
C MET A 340 10.26 -18.12 -3.33
N SER A 341 9.45 -18.99 -3.94
CA SER A 341 9.61 -19.41 -5.34
C SER A 341 8.86 -18.47 -6.28
N LEU A 342 9.39 -18.27 -7.48
CA LEU A 342 8.68 -17.58 -8.57
C LEU A 342 7.46 -18.36 -9.08
N GLU A 343 7.47 -19.69 -8.91
CA GLU A 343 6.36 -20.58 -9.27
C GLU A 343 5.25 -20.59 -8.19
N GLY A 344 5.45 -19.86 -7.10
CA GLY A 344 4.57 -19.84 -5.95
C GLY A 344 4.80 -21.04 -5.01
N ASP A 345 4.02 -21.07 -3.94
CA ASP A 345 4.05 -22.16 -2.97
C ASP A 345 3.20 -23.35 -3.50
N PRO A 346 3.69 -24.60 -3.44
CA PRO A 346 2.94 -25.76 -3.92
C PRO A 346 1.56 -25.90 -3.26
N PHE A 347 1.40 -25.51 -2.01
CA PHE A 347 0.11 -25.58 -1.33
C PHE A 347 -0.86 -24.49 -1.83
N HIS A 348 -0.34 -23.29 -2.18
CA HIS A 348 -1.14 -22.30 -2.89
C HIS A 348 -1.71 -22.84 -4.20
N ASN A 349 -0.84 -23.45 -5.03
CA ASN A 349 -1.25 -24.03 -6.29
C ASN A 349 -2.27 -25.17 -6.09
N PHE A 350 -2.05 -26.04 -5.11
CA PHE A 350 -2.99 -27.10 -4.74
C PHE A 350 -4.38 -26.56 -4.33
N LEU A 351 -4.41 -25.51 -3.51
CA LEU A 351 -5.67 -24.88 -3.09
C LEU A 351 -6.42 -24.26 -4.28
N LEU A 352 -5.69 -23.63 -5.19
CA LEU A 352 -6.28 -23.03 -6.39
C LEU A 352 -6.80 -24.11 -7.38
N ASP A 353 -5.97 -25.08 -7.72
CA ASP A 353 -6.25 -26.04 -8.77
C ASP A 353 -7.33 -27.06 -8.35
N GLU A 354 -7.29 -27.54 -7.10
CA GLU A 354 -8.20 -28.58 -6.62
C GLU A 354 -9.47 -28.01 -5.98
N TYR A 355 -9.40 -26.79 -5.38
CA TYR A 355 -10.51 -26.25 -4.60
C TYR A 355 -11.02 -24.90 -5.10
N GLY A 356 -10.34 -24.28 -6.08
CA GLY A 356 -10.68 -22.94 -6.54
C GLY A 356 -10.47 -21.86 -5.47
N ILE A 357 -9.52 -22.05 -4.57
CA ILE A 357 -9.24 -21.10 -3.50
C ILE A 357 -7.98 -20.30 -3.83
N GLN A 358 -8.13 -19.02 -4.15
CA GLN A 358 -7.05 -18.09 -4.41
C GLN A 358 -6.61 -17.38 -3.12
N VAL A 359 -5.60 -17.92 -2.47
CA VAL A 359 -5.02 -17.35 -1.23
C VAL A 359 -3.50 -17.46 -1.27
N PRO A 360 -2.73 -16.43 -0.92
CA PRO A 360 -1.28 -16.54 -0.88
C PRO A 360 -0.84 -17.41 0.31
N VAL A 361 0.10 -18.31 0.03
CA VAL A 361 0.86 -19.06 1.02
C VAL A 361 2.30 -18.58 0.93
N MET A 362 2.86 -18.13 2.02
CA MET A 362 4.15 -17.47 2.02
C MET A 362 5.10 -18.12 3.03
N PRO A 363 6.37 -18.34 2.64
CA PRO A 363 7.42 -18.69 3.57
C PRO A 363 7.94 -17.43 4.28
N TRP A 364 8.17 -17.53 5.57
CA TRP A 364 8.98 -16.56 6.31
C TRP A 364 10.25 -17.25 6.77
N GLN A 365 11.21 -17.31 5.88
CA GLN A 365 12.40 -18.11 6.00
C GLN A 365 13.22 -17.77 7.26
N HIS A 366 13.41 -16.47 7.55
CA HIS A 366 14.21 -16.02 8.70
C HIS A 366 13.63 -16.46 10.05
N HIS A 367 12.31 -16.68 10.13
CA HIS A 367 11.64 -17.13 11.34
C HIS A 367 11.21 -18.60 11.30
N GLY A 368 11.52 -19.33 10.20
CA GLY A 368 11.12 -20.73 10.05
C GLY A 368 9.60 -20.94 9.99
N VAL A 369 8.83 -19.90 9.65
CA VAL A 369 7.38 -19.91 9.63
C VAL A 369 6.86 -19.94 8.20
N ARG A 370 5.79 -20.71 7.97
CA ARG A 370 5.00 -20.70 6.73
C ARG A 370 3.56 -20.36 7.08
N TYR A 371 2.93 -19.51 6.32
CA TYR A 371 1.60 -18.99 6.67
C TYR A 371 0.72 -18.72 5.45
N ILE A 372 -0.59 -18.75 5.68
CA ILE A 372 -1.62 -18.26 4.76
C ILE A 372 -1.95 -16.81 5.15
N ARG A 373 -2.13 -15.92 4.16
CA ARG A 373 -2.63 -14.56 4.38
C ARG A 373 -3.94 -14.36 3.64
N ILE A 374 -5.05 -14.35 4.35
CA ILE A 374 -6.37 -14.07 3.78
C ILE A 374 -6.59 -12.56 3.63
N SER A 375 -7.45 -12.19 2.68
CA SER A 375 -7.90 -10.83 2.44
C SER A 375 -9.42 -10.79 2.40
N ALA A 376 -10.03 -9.95 3.22
CA ALA A 376 -11.47 -9.71 3.24
C ALA A 376 -11.82 -8.47 2.40
N GLN A 377 -12.82 -8.60 1.52
CA GLN A 377 -13.36 -7.48 0.73
C GLN A 377 -14.87 -7.62 0.56
N LEU A 378 -15.55 -6.58 0.10
CA LEU A 378 -17.01 -6.51 -0.03
C LEU A 378 -17.64 -7.67 -0.82
N TYR A 379 -16.90 -8.35 -1.66
CA TYR A 379 -17.39 -9.47 -2.46
C TYR A 379 -17.23 -10.85 -1.79
N ASN A 380 -16.58 -10.89 -0.61
CA ASN A 380 -16.46 -12.11 0.21
C ASN A 380 -17.65 -12.33 1.12
#